data_0e07ed1f578f236a20f25e677673c520
#
_entry.id   0e07ed1f578f236a20f25e677673c520
#
_cell.length_a   1.000
_cell.length_b   1.000
_cell.length_c   1.000
_cell.angle_alpha   90.00
_cell.angle_beta   90.00
_cell.angle_gamma   90.00
#
_symmetry.space_group_name_H-M   'P 1'
#
loop_
_entity.id
_entity.type
_entity.pdbx_description
1 polymer ?
#
loop_
_entity_poly.entity_id
_entity_poly.type
_entity_poly.pdbx_seq_one_letter_code
_entity_poly.pdbx_strand_id
1 'polypeptide(L)'
;MKFDLRKSILIPAALLLAALVLLNLVARNSYFRWDLTDTKMYSLSSSTKTVIERIDDLLNVKVYFSENLPGEYGNNRRYLQDILEEYAAISKGNIRFEFYVPDTDEILEEEAQKSGIQPVQLQVIEKDKAVVKKVFMGVAIYFEDQREVIPVVLSTTGLEYEITTR
;
A
#
# COMPACT_ATOMS: atom_id res chain seq x y z
N MET A 1 -14.36 -20.57 -58.14
CA MET A 1 -14.32 -19.63 -57.01
C MET A 1 -13.11 -20.02 -56.15
N LYS A 2 -11.94 -19.36 -56.32
CA LYS A 2 -10.73 -19.65 -55.51
C LYS A 2 -10.93 -18.99 -54.15
N PHE A 3 -11.22 -19.77 -53.15
CA PHE A 3 -11.26 -19.32 -51.76
C PHE A 3 -9.84 -18.88 -51.34
N ASP A 4 -9.65 -17.59 -51.08
CA ASP A 4 -8.37 -17.00 -50.65
C ASP A 4 -8.17 -17.35 -49.18
N LEU A 5 -7.65 -18.55 -48.93
CA LEU A 5 -7.37 -19.12 -47.59
C LEU A 5 -6.58 -18.15 -46.68
N ARG A 6 -5.74 -17.30 -47.27
CA ARG A 6 -4.96 -16.28 -46.54
C ARG A 6 -5.86 -15.21 -45.93
N LYS A 7 -6.89 -14.72 -46.66
CA LYS A 7 -7.83 -13.71 -46.12
C LYS A 7 -8.76 -14.31 -45.08
N SER A 8 -9.12 -15.60 -45.23
CA SER A 8 -9.98 -16.32 -44.29
C SER A 8 -9.36 -16.51 -42.91
N ILE A 9 -8.02 -16.56 -42.81
CA ILE A 9 -7.30 -16.73 -41.54
C ILE A 9 -6.85 -15.37 -40.96
N LEU A 10 -6.48 -14.41 -41.79
CA LEU A 10 -5.98 -13.11 -41.35
C LEU A 10 -7.04 -12.27 -40.65
N ILE A 11 -8.29 -12.31 -41.10
CA ILE A 11 -9.38 -11.54 -40.50
C ILE A 11 -9.67 -12.01 -39.05
N PRO A 12 -9.93 -13.32 -38.79
CA PRO A 12 -10.16 -13.79 -37.43
C PRO A 12 -8.92 -13.64 -36.51
N ALA A 13 -7.71 -13.77 -37.06
CA ALA A 13 -6.48 -13.53 -36.31
C ALA A 13 -6.35 -12.06 -35.89
N ALA A 14 -6.66 -11.12 -36.80
CA ALA A 14 -6.63 -9.68 -36.47
C ALA A 14 -7.71 -9.31 -35.44
N LEU A 15 -8.91 -9.89 -35.56
CA LEU A 15 -9.98 -9.70 -34.57
C LEU A 15 -9.62 -10.24 -33.20
N LEU A 16 -8.98 -11.41 -33.13
CA LEU A 16 -8.52 -12.01 -31.89
C LEU A 16 -7.43 -11.14 -31.23
N LEU A 17 -6.51 -10.62 -32.03
CA LEU A 17 -5.45 -9.74 -31.54
C LEU A 17 -6.03 -8.41 -31.05
N ALA A 18 -6.98 -7.82 -31.72
CA ALA A 18 -7.70 -6.64 -31.29
C ALA A 18 -8.47 -6.88 -29.99
N ALA A 19 -9.15 -8.02 -29.87
CA ALA A 19 -9.85 -8.41 -28.64
C ALA A 19 -8.89 -8.58 -27.45
N LEU A 20 -7.71 -9.18 -27.65
CA LEU A 20 -6.69 -9.32 -26.61
C LEU A 20 -6.12 -7.96 -26.17
N VAL A 21 -5.90 -7.05 -27.12
CA VAL A 21 -5.46 -5.67 -26.80
C VAL A 21 -6.52 -4.92 -26.01
N LEU A 22 -7.79 -5.00 -26.43
CA LEU A 22 -8.90 -4.38 -25.70
C LEU A 22 -9.05 -4.97 -24.29
N LEU A 23 -8.98 -6.29 -24.17
CA LEU A 23 -9.04 -6.96 -22.85
C LEU A 23 -7.90 -6.49 -21.94
N ASN A 24 -6.69 -6.36 -22.47
CA ASN A 24 -5.54 -5.88 -21.73
C ASN A 24 -5.71 -4.41 -21.29
N LEU A 25 -6.25 -3.55 -22.17
CA LEU A 25 -6.53 -2.15 -21.83
C LEU A 25 -7.59 -2.03 -20.73
N VAL A 26 -8.65 -2.83 -20.81
CA VAL A 26 -9.70 -2.88 -19.77
C VAL A 26 -9.12 -3.42 -18.47
N ALA A 27 -8.33 -4.49 -18.52
CA ALA A 27 -7.70 -5.08 -17.32
C ALA A 27 -6.74 -4.10 -16.61
N ARG A 28 -5.99 -3.28 -17.35
CA ARG A 28 -5.13 -2.24 -16.78
C ARG A 28 -5.90 -1.14 -16.03
N ASN A 29 -7.13 -0.87 -16.45
CA ASN A 29 -7.96 0.20 -15.86
C ASN A 29 -8.94 -0.32 -14.80
N SER A 30 -9.10 -1.65 -14.70
CA SER A 30 -9.96 -2.31 -13.72
C SER A 30 -9.09 -2.98 -12.66
N TYR A 31 -8.80 -2.25 -11.59
CA TYR A 31 -8.12 -2.82 -10.42
C TYR A 31 -9.14 -3.65 -9.63
N PHE A 32 -9.25 -4.94 -9.98
CA PHE A 32 -10.15 -5.85 -9.29
C PHE A 32 -9.33 -6.88 -8.51
N ARG A 33 -9.30 -6.73 -7.19
CA ARG A 33 -8.59 -7.63 -6.27
C ARG A 33 -9.61 -8.54 -5.58
N TRP A 34 -9.52 -9.83 -5.84
CA TRP A 34 -10.30 -10.82 -5.09
C TRP A 34 -9.49 -11.31 -3.91
N ASP A 35 -9.99 -11.04 -2.72
CA ASP A 35 -9.48 -11.66 -1.50
C ASP A 35 -10.07 -13.06 -1.37
N LEU A 36 -9.25 -14.07 -1.64
CA LEU A 36 -9.61 -15.49 -1.55
C LEU A 36 -9.27 -16.10 -0.17
N THR A 37 -8.90 -15.27 0.80
CA THR A 37 -8.60 -15.75 2.15
C THR A 37 -9.88 -15.95 2.95
N ASP A 38 -9.95 -17.04 3.71
CA ASP A 38 -11.09 -17.35 4.58
C ASP A 38 -11.40 -16.26 5.61
N THR A 39 -10.36 -15.52 6.02
CA THR A 39 -10.44 -14.47 7.04
C THR A 39 -10.69 -13.06 6.47
N LYS A 40 -10.70 -12.91 5.14
CA LYS A 40 -10.78 -11.59 4.46
C LYS A 40 -9.83 -10.54 5.03
N MET A 41 -8.66 -10.97 5.51
CA MET A 41 -7.67 -10.10 6.15
C MET A 41 -7.10 -9.02 5.21
N TYR A 42 -7.29 -9.19 3.90
CA TYR A 42 -6.82 -8.26 2.87
C TYR A 42 -7.96 -7.47 2.23
N SER A 43 -9.14 -7.43 2.85
CA SER A 43 -10.26 -6.60 2.40
C SER A 43 -10.72 -5.69 3.52
N LEU A 44 -10.88 -4.40 3.21
CA LEU A 44 -11.35 -3.42 4.17
C LEU A 44 -12.77 -3.71 4.66
N SER A 45 -13.02 -3.43 5.93
CA SER A 45 -14.35 -3.52 6.53
C SER A 45 -15.33 -2.54 5.85
N SER A 46 -16.61 -2.86 5.91
CA SER A 46 -17.64 -1.95 5.36
C SER A 46 -17.67 -0.60 6.07
N SER A 47 -17.33 -0.57 7.34
CA SER A 47 -17.24 0.66 8.14
C SER A 47 -16.10 1.55 7.65
N THR A 48 -14.92 0.98 7.44
CA THR A 48 -13.75 1.70 6.89
C THR A 48 -14.06 2.27 5.51
N LYS A 49 -14.65 1.48 4.61
CA LYS A 49 -15.05 1.96 3.27
C LYS A 49 -15.97 3.17 3.36
N THR A 50 -16.98 3.12 4.24
CA THR A 50 -17.91 4.22 4.42
C THR A 50 -17.23 5.50 4.94
N VAL A 51 -16.23 5.37 5.82
CA VAL A 51 -15.46 6.52 6.32
C VAL A 51 -14.64 7.13 5.20
N ILE A 52 -13.89 6.30 4.46
CA ILE A 52 -13.01 6.75 3.36
C ILE A 52 -13.80 7.42 2.23
N GLU A 53 -14.97 6.88 1.88
CA GLU A 53 -15.82 7.46 0.83
C GLU A 53 -16.36 8.86 1.18
N ARG A 54 -16.34 9.25 2.46
CA ARG A 54 -16.80 10.55 2.95
C ARG A 54 -15.69 11.60 3.06
N ILE A 55 -14.45 11.21 2.85
CA ILE A 55 -13.33 12.16 2.85
C ILE A 55 -13.47 13.05 1.60
N ASP A 56 -13.72 14.33 1.81
CA ASP A 56 -14.01 15.32 0.78
C ASP A 56 -12.83 16.25 0.49
N ASP A 57 -11.77 16.21 1.32
CA ASP A 57 -10.53 16.99 1.12
C ASP A 57 -9.29 16.07 1.11
N LEU A 58 -8.13 16.63 0.79
CA LEU A 58 -6.89 15.90 0.61
C LEU A 58 -6.29 15.46 1.96
N LEU A 59 -6.20 14.16 2.16
CA LEU A 59 -5.53 13.51 3.28
C LEU A 59 -4.19 12.95 2.81
N ASN A 60 -3.10 13.38 3.44
CA ASN A 60 -1.76 12.92 3.12
C ASN A 60 -1.22 12.00 4.24
N VAL A 61 -0.75 10.82 3.86
CA VAL A 61 -0.17 9.84 4.76
C VAL A 61 1.32 9.70 4.47
N LYS A 62 2.16 10.08 5.43
CA LYS A 62 3.59 9.86 5.37
C LYS A 62 3.97 8.63 6.19
N VAL A 63 4.54 7.64 5.55
CA VAL A 63 4.93 6.37 6.17
C VAL A 63 6.45 6.34 6.28
N TYR A 64 6.95 6.37 7.51
CA TYR A 64 8.38 6.28 7.80
C TYR A 64 8.71 4.86 8.23
N PHE A 65 9.26 4.08 7.30
CA PHE A 65 9.44 2.65 7.50
C PHE A 65 10.78 2.17 6.95
N SER A 66 11.60 1.57 7.80
CA SER A 66 12.87 0.95 7.42
C SER A 66 12.65 -0.20 6.42
N GLU A 67 13.55 -0.34 5.46
CA GLU A 67 13.42 -1.40 4.43
C GLU A 67 13.80 -2.79 4.95
N ASN A 68 14.92 -2.87 5.67
CA ASN A 68 15.51 -4.14 6.10
C ASN A 68 15.05 -4.54 7.50
N LEU A 69 13.73 -4.62 7.67
CA LEU A 69 13.14 -5.05 8.93
C LEU A 69 13.23 -6.58 9.09
N PRO A 70 13.50 -7.05 10.31
CA PRO A 70 13.58 -8.48 10.57
C PRO A 70 12.19 -9.12 10.60
N GLY A 71 12.10 -10.33 10.01
CA GLY A 71 10.99 -11.28 10.20
C GLY A 71 9.60 -10.69 9.96
N GLU A 72 8.81 -10.70 11.01
CA GLU A 72 7.41 -10.28 11.00
C GLU A 72 7.19 -8.79 10.69
N TYR A 73 8.13 -7.91 11.08
CA TYR A 73 8.01 -6.48 10.84
C TYR A 73 8.07 -6.09 9.34
N GLY A 74 8.76 -6.88 8.51
CA GLY A 74 8.74 -6.70 7.05
C GLY A 74 7.35 -6.95 6.46
N ASN A 75 6.56 -7.84 7.05
CA ASN A 75 5.18 -8.08 6.66
C ASN A 75 4.27 -6.90 7.04
N ASN A 76 4.55 -6.22 8.17
CA ASN A 76 3.78 -5.04 8.59
C ASN A 76 3.87 -3.92 7.56
N ARG A 77 5.08 -3.66 7.02
CA ARG A 77 5.29 -2.66 5.96
C ARG A 77 4.45 -2.98 4.70
N ARG A 78 4.48 -4.24 4.26
CA ARG A 78 3.72 -4.67 3.09
C ARG A 78 2.21 -4.58 3.31
N TYR A 79 1.74 -5.05 4.45
CA TYR A 79 0.33 -4.99 4.81
C TYR A 79 -0.18 -3.54 4.91
N LEU A 80 0.62 -2.65 5.50
CA LEU A 80 0.31 -1.22 5.55
C LEU A 80 0.22 -0.61 4.15
N GLN A 81 1.13 -0.97 3.26
CA GLN A 81 1.08 -0.53 1.86
C GLN A 81 -0.20 -1.00 1.17
N ASP A 82 -0.55 -2.27 1.32
CA ASP A 82 -1.77 -2.85 0.74
C ASP A 82 -3.04 -2.11 1.22
N ILE A 83 -3.13 -1.79 2.52
CA ILE A 83 -4.25 -1.01 3.10
C ILE A 83 -4.30 0.39 2.49
N LEU A 84 -3.18 1.11 2.45
CA LEU A 84 -3.14 2.48 1.95
C LEU A 84 -3.42 2.56 0.44
N GLU A 85 -3.02 1.56 -0.33
CA GLU A 85 -3.39 1.44 -1.75
C GLU A 85 -4.91 1.29 -1.92
N GLU A 86 -5.55 0.48 -1.07
CA GLU A 86 -7.00 0.32 -1.11
C GLU A 86 -7.72 1.60 -0.64
N TYR A 87 -7.20 2.29 0.38
CA TYR A 87 -7.72 3.60 0.81
C TYR A 87 -7.64 4.63 -0.31
N ALA A 88 -6.50 4.74 -0.98
CA ALA A 88 -6.32 5.66 -2.09
C ALA A 88 -7.28 5.35 -3.26
N ALA A 89 -7.50 4.06 -3.56
CA ALA A 89 -8.42 3.63 -4.61
C ALA A 89 -9.88 3.99 -4.30
N ILE A 90 -10.33 3.79 -3.04
CA ILE A 90 -11.71 4.06 -2.62
C ILE A 90 -11.98 5.56 -2.49
N SER A 91 -10.99 6.33 -1.99
CA SER A 91 -11.11 7.78 -1.79
C SER A 91 -11.17 8.60 -3.08
N LYS A 92 -11.06 7.95 -4.25
CA LYS A 92 -11.07 8.61 -5.56
C LYS A 92 -9.97 9.68 -5.73
N GLY A 93 -8.86 9.52 -5.01
CA GLY A 93 -7.68 10.40 -5.06
C GLY A 93 -7.59 11.43 -3.93
N ASN A 94 -8.54 11.44 -2.99
CA ASN A 94 -8.47 12.30 -1.81
C ASN A 94 -7.49 11.78 -0.76
N ILE A 95 -7.09 10.49 -0.80
CA ILE A 95 -6.02 9.96 0.04
C ILE A 95 -4.77 9.76 -0.81
N ARG A 96 -3.66 10.34 -0.36
CA ARG A 96 -2.32 10.14 -0.93
C ARG A 96 -1.38 9.62 0.14
N PHE A 97 -0.47 8.74 -0.21
CA PHE A 97 0.52 8.22 0.72
C PHE A 97 1.89 8.11 0.06
N GLU A 98 2.91 8.27 0.88
CA GLU A 98 4.31 8.13 0.48
C GLU A 98 5.09 7.38 1.55
N PHE A 99 5.99 6.48 1.10
CA PHE A 99 6.91 5.74 1.96
C PHE A 99 8.28 6.38 1.95
N TYR A 100 8.79 6.68 3.13
CA TYR A 100 10.12 7.21 3.37
C TYR A 100 10.96 6.20 4.15
N VAL A 101 12.26 6.15 3.86
CA VAL A 101 13.24 5.26 4.50
C VAL A 101 14.25 6.09 5.28
N PRO A 102 13.97 6.41 6.56
CA PRO A 102 14.80 7.33 7.34
C PRO A 102 16.23 6.83 7.60
N ASP A 103 16.44 5.51 7.63
CA ASP A 103 17.75 4.89 7.88
C ASP A 103 18.81 5.21 6.83
N THR A 104 18.41 5.75 5.68
CA THR A 104 19.32 6.03 4.55
C THR A 104 19.66 7.51 4.42
N ASP A 105 18.98 8.41 5.14
CA ASP A 105 19.12 9.85 5.00
C ASP A 105 18.83 10.57 6.34
N GLU A 106 19.80 11.33 6.84
CA GLU A 106 19.67 12.09 8.09
C GLU A 106 18.55 13.14 8.03
N ILE A 107 18.27 13.70 6.87
CA ILE A 107 17.18 14.67 6.68
C ILE A 107 15.83 13.98 6.88
N LEU A 108 15.67 12.80 6.32
CA LEU A 108 14.45 11.99 6.49
C LEU A 108 14.29 11.50 7.93
N GLU A 109 15.41 11.20 8.61
CA GLU A 109 15.37 10.85 10.03
C GLU A 109 14.87 12.04 10.87
N GLU A 110 15.41 13.23 10.65
CA GLU A 110 14.94 14.43 11.34
C GLU A 110 13.46 14.73 11.03
N GLU A 111 13.06 14.55 9.78
CA GLU A 111 11.66 14.76 9.37
C GLU A 111 10.73 13.78 10.08
N ALA A 112 11.10 12.50 10.18
CA ALA A 112 10.35 11.49 10.92
C ALA A 112 10.18 11.90 12.39
N GLN A 113 11.29 12.31 13.03
CA GLN A 113 11.26 12.73 14.45
C GLN A 113 10.41 13.99 14.65
N LYS A 114 10.51 14.99 13.77
CA LYS A 114 9.67 16.21 13.79
C LYS A 114 8.19 15.87 13.57
N SER A 115 7.91 14.81 12.80
CA SER A 115 6.56 14.26 12.60
C SER A 115 6.04 13.46 13.81
N GLY A 116 6.84 13.27 14.86
CA GLY A 116 6.45 12.54 16.05
C GLY A 116 6.78 11.05 16.02
N ILE A 117 7.53 10.59 15.01
CA ILE A 117 7.92 9.19 14.85
C ILE A 117 9.36 9.02 15.34
N GLN A 118 9.52 8.28 16.42
CA GLN A 118 10.83 8.02 17.02
C GLN A 118 11.36 6.66 16.56
N PRO A 119 12.69 6.52 16.39
CA PRO A 119 13.29 5.23 16.10
C PRO A 119 13.12 4.26 17.27
N VAL A 120 12.88 3.01 16.96
CA VAL A 120 12.86 1.92 17.93
C VAL A 120 14.08 1.02 17.75
N GLN A 121 14.53 0.41 18.85
CA GLN A 121 15.63 -0.53 18.83
C GLN A 121 15.07 -1.95 18.82
N LEU A 122 15.39 -2.70 17.77
CA LEU A 122 15.03 -4.11 17.65
C LEU A 122 16.26 -4.97 17.86
N GLN A 123 16.15 -5.95 18.75
CA GLN A 123 17.18 -6.98 18.90
C GLN A 123 16.88 -8.12 17.90
N VAL A 124 17.80 -8.37 17.01
CA VAL A 124 17.68 -9.39 15.97
C VAL A 124 18.85 -10.36 16.04
N ILE A 125 18.62 -11.60 15.62
CA ILE A 125 19.68 -12.59 15.51
C ILE A 125 20.11 -12.67 14.04
N GLU A 126 21.33 -12.22 13.75
CA GLU A 126 21.94 -12.32 12.44
C GLU A 126 23.21 -13.19 12.52
N LYS A 127 23.26 -14.25 11.71
CA LYS A 127 24.43 -15.16 11.65
C LYS A 127 24.88 -15.60 13.05
N ASP A 128 23.93 -16.04 13.89
CA ASP A 128 24.13 -16.49 15.28
C ASP A 128 24.64 -15.42 16.27
N LYS A 129 24.50 -14.15 15.92
CA LYS A 129 24.83 -13.03 16.80
C LYS A 129 23.62 -12.16 17.06
N ALA A 130 23.43 -11.75 18.31
CA ALA A 130 22.46 -10.74 18.66
C ALA A 130 22.96 -9.36 18.21
N VAL A 131 22.20 -8.71 17.34
CA VAL A 131 22.47 -7.35 16.83
C VAL A 131 21.31 -6.45 17.21
N VAL A 132 21.60 -5.25 17.66
CA VAL A 132 20.59 -4.21 17.88
C VAL A 132 20.51 -3.33 16.65
N LYS A 133 19.32 -3.26 16.03
CA LYS A 133 19.04 -2.37 14.89
C LYS A 133 18.15 -1.22 15.33
N LYS A 134 18.52 -0.01 14.95
CA LYS A 134 17.68 1.18 15.02
C LYS A 134 16.80 1.18 13.76
N VAL A 135 15.48 1.21 13.92
CA VAL A 135 14.52 1.16 12.84
C VAL A 135 13.37 2.14 13.05
N PHE A 136 12.75 2.55 11.95
CA PHE A 136 11.54 3.36 11.96
C PHE A 136 10.37 2.52 11.45
N MET A 137 9.22 2.64 12.12
CA MET A 137 7.99 1.89 11.76
C MET A 137 6.76 2.70 12.15
N GLY A 138 6.65 3.95 11.67
CA GLY A 138 5.56 4.83 12.06
C GLY A 138 4.84 5.48 10.88
N VAL A 139 3.68 6.06 11.17
CA VAL A 139 2.81 6.72 10.20
C VAL A 139 2.39 8.08 10.74
N ALA A 140 2.49 9.11 9.91
CA ALA A 140 1.95 10.44 10.18
C ALA A 140 0.85 10.75 9.15
N ILE A 141 -0.32 11.11 9.64
CA ILE A 141 -1.52 11.42 8.86
C ILE A 141 -1.76 12.92 8.97
N TYR A 142 -1.92 13.58 7.83
CA TYR A 142 -2.17 15.03 7.74
C TYR A 142 -3.49 15.26 7.02
N PHE A 143 -4.40 15.94 7.68
CA PHE A 143 -5.68 16.34 7.13
C PHE A 143 -5.95 17.79 7.52
N GLU A 144 -6.10 18.67 6.54
CA GLU A 144 -6.15 20.11 6.76
C GLU A 144 -4.98 20.61 7.64
N ASP A 145 -5.28 21.29 8.75
CA ASP A 145 -4.29 21.78 9.72
C ASP A 145 -4.03 20.80 10.87
N GLN A 146 -4.61 19.58 10.80
CA GLN A 146 -4.47 18.55 11.83
C GLN A 146 -3.43 17.51 11.44
N ARG A 147 -2.78 16.97 12.46
CA ARG A 147 -1.83 15.88 12.31
C ARG A 147 -2.09 14.83 13.39
N GLU A 148 -2.29 13.60 12.94
CA GLU A 148 -2.34 12.42 13.78
C GLU A 148 -1.14 11.51 13.52
N VAL A 149 -0.68 10.80 14.55
CA VAL A 149 0.53 10.00 14.45
C VAL A 149 0.30 8.61 15.06
N ILE A 150 0.70 7.60 14.31
CA ILE A 150 0.91 6.25 14.83
C ILE A 150 2.43 6.09 14.99
N PRO A 151 2.97 6.25 16.21
CA PRO A 151 4.41 6.37 16.40
C PRO A 151 5.16 5.07 16.07
N VAL A 152 4.50 3.93 16.22
CA VAL A 152 5.09 2.63 15.89
C VAL A 152 4.02 1.60 15.50
N VAL A 153 4.22 0.91 14.37
CA VAL A 153 3.37 -0.18 13.86
C VAL A 153 4.05 -1.52 14.16
N LEU A 154 3.70 -2.13 15.29
CA LEU A 154 4.29 -3.40 15.73
C LEU A 154 3.54 -4.63 15.19
N SER A 155 2.28 -4.50 14.82
CA SER A 155 1.43 -5.60 14.39
C SER A 155 0.50 -5.18 13.27
N THR A 156 0.12 -6.12 12.42
CA THR A 156 -0.95 -5.94 11.42
C THR A 156 -2.34 -6.04 12.03
N THR A 157 -2.46 -6.69 13.20
CA THR A 157 -3.74 -6.89 13.88
C THR A 157 -4.33 -5.56 14.34
N GLY A 158 -5.51 -5.22 13.83
CA GLY A 158 -6.20 -3.97 14.19
C GLY A 158 -5.65 -2.71 13.52
N LEU A 159 -4.64 -2.82 12.65
CA LEU A 159 -4.01 -1.67 12.00
C LEU A 159 -4.99 -0.90 11.11
N GLU A 160 -5.89 -1.57 10.40
CA GLU A 160 -6.96 -0.94 9.64
C GLU A 160 -7.82 -0.04 10.55
N TYR A 161 -8.25 -0.57 11.69
CA TYR A 161 -9.04 0.20 12.66
C TYR A 161 -8.26 1.39 13.21
N GLU A 162 -7.00 1.17 13.56
CA GLU A 162 -6.14 2.22 14.11
C GLU A 162 -5.96 3.38 13.14
N ILE A 163 -5.71 3.11 11.85
CA ILE A 163 -5.58 4.14 10.82
C ILE A 163 -6.91 4.84 10.56
N THR A 164 -8.02 4.09 10.52
CA THR A 164 -9.34 4.64 10.16
C THR A 164 -9.91 5.55 11.24
N THR A 165 -9.49 5.40 12.49
CA THR A 165 -10.00 6.16 13.65
C THR A 165 -9.17 7.38 14.01
N ARG A 166 -8.07 7.62 13.30
CA ARG A 166 -7.22 8.83 13.47
C ARG A 166 -7.71 9.94 12.58
#